data_b45bfac3873a3fd84b93d53f2766fb03
#
_entry.id   b45bfac3873a3fd84b93d53f2766fb03
#
_cell.length_a   1.000
_cell.length_b   1.000
_cell.length_c   1.000
_cell.angle_alpha   90.00
_cell.angle_beta   90.00
_cell.angle_gamma   90.00
#
_symmetry.space_group_name_H-M   'P 1'
#
loop_
_entity.id
_entity.type
_entity.pdbx_description
1 polymer ?
#
loop_
_entity_poly.entity_id
_entity_poly.type
_entity_poly.pdbx_seq_one_letter_code
_entity_poly.pdbx_strand_id
1 'polypeptide(L)'
;MIADFRALRTELRRRAKVIRGLDERRCPENKVTPELASDPKLGLHPIAVAVDECQIAFEHETYGKELEAIATDFVKRGPALGFIPMLASQRPDANSIPTPISANAGLRMCLKVMGQVENDMVLGTSMYRNGVRATMFTREDKGVFCFAGEGLNPVIMRGYGFDMPASKVIAARARTMRQAGGRLTGYALGEDVDVEVRSIAEDVLAVFRDDPKLYPTTIATRLAELIPGAYADITPEAVRSQLANLGASPKRVREPGGAPLAGYERGAIIPLLGSPDV
;
A
#
# COMPACT_ATOMS: atom_id res chain seq x y z
N MET A 1 3.68 4.03 -1.84
CA MET A 1 2.31 3.67 -1.38
C MET A 1 1.30 4.80 -1.52
N ILE A 2 1.41 5.98 -0.83
CA ILE A 2 0.40 7.05 -0.98
C ILE A 2 0.28 7.58 -2.42
N ALA A 3 1.40 7.74 -3.12
CA ALA A 3 1.41 8.14 -4.53
C ALA A 3 0.65 7.16 -5.42
N ASP A 4 0.80 5.86 -5.17
CA ASP A 4 0.11 4.80 -5.93
C ASP A 4 -1.40 4.84 -5.70
N PHE A 5 -1.84 5.02 -4.44
CA PHE A 5 -3.27 5.17 -4.14
C PHE A 5 -3.87 6.42 -4.79
N ARG A 6 -3.14 7.54 -4.81
CA ARG A 6 -3.58 8.75 -5.51
C ARG A 6 -3.65 8.55 -7.02
N ALA A 7 -2.69 7.84 -7.62
CA ALA A 7 -2.71 7.46 -9.04
C ALA A 7 -3.90 6.55 -9.36
N LEU A 8 -4.16 5.54 -8.53
CA LEU A 8 -5.33 4.66 -8.64
C LEU A 8 -6.65 5.44 -8.55
N ARG A 9 -6.76 6.41 -7.63
CA ARG A 9 -7.94 7.30 -7.53
C ARG A 9 -8.13 8.13 -8.79
N THR A 10 -7.05 8.62 -9.38
CA THR A 10 -7.08 9.37 -10.63
C THR A 10 -7.58 8.50 -11.77
N GLU A 11 -7.08 7.28 -11.88
CA GLU A 11 -7.51 6.31 -12.88
C GLU A 11 -8.98 5.89 -12.69
N LEU A 12 -9.42 5.69 -11.44
CA LEU A 12 -10.84 5.42 -11.12
C LEU A 12 -11.75 6.54 -11.67
N ARG A 13 -11.36 7.79 -11.44
CA ARG A 13 -12.10 8.96 -11.94
C ARG A 13 -12.10 9.04 -13.47
N ARG A 14 -10.97 8.76 -14.11
CA ARG A 14 -10.84 8.69 -15.57
C ARG A 14 -11.82 7.67 -16.14
N ARG A 15 -11.81 6.44 -15.61
CA ARG A 15 -12.69 5.35 -16.06
C ARG A 15 -14.16 5.69 -15.87
N ALA A 16 -14.53 6.25 -14.72
CA ALA A 16 -15.89 6.71 -14.47
C ALA A 16 -16.35 7.79 -15.49
N LYS A 17 -15.43 8.67 -15.94
CA LYS A 17 -15.72 9.66 -16.99
C LYS A 17 -15.90 8.98 -18.35
N VAL A 18 -15.04 8.03 -18.69
CA VAL A 18 -15.14 7.26 -19.95
C VAL A 18 -16.48 6.52 -20.01
N ILE A 19 -16.83 5.76 -18.98
CA ILE A 19 -18.09 4.99 -18.90
C ILE A 19 -19.30 5.91 -19.07
N ARG A 20 -19.36 7.03 -18.36
CA ARG A 20 -20.47 8.00 -18.48
C ARG A 20 -20.55 8.69 -19.83
N GLY A 21 -19.48 8.71 -20.59
CA GLY A 21 -19.46 9.27 -21.95
C GLY A 21 -19.83 8.28 -23.04
N LEU A 22 -20.04 6.99 -22.70
CA LEU A 22 -20.48 5.98 -23.67
C LEU A 22 -22.00 6.08 -23.91
N ASP A 23 -22.41 5.70 -25.11
CA ASP A 23 -23.84 5.54 -25.46
C ASP A 23 -24.49 4.47 -24.55
N GLU A 24 -25.71 4.73 -24.11
CA GLU A 24 -26.46 3.82 -23.23
C GLU A 24 -26.61 2.41 -23.82
N ARG A 25 -26.75 2.29 -25.15
CA ARG A 25 -26.81 1.01 -25.85
C ARG A 25 -25.51 0.22 -25.73
N ARG A 26 -24.37 0.93 -25.61
CA ARG A 26 -23.05 0.32 -25.47
C ARG A 26 -22.67 -0.01 -24.02
N CYS A 27 -23.24 0.74 -23.08
CA CYS A 27 -22.95 0.58 -21.64
C CYS A 27 -24.21 0.77 -20.78
N PRO A 28 -25.24 -0.08 -20.93
CA PRO A 28 -26.53 0.11 -20.28
C PRO A 28 -26.49 0.10 -18.75
N GLU A 29 -25.55 -0.64 -18.17
CA GLU A 29 -25.42 -0.77 -16.72
C GLU A 29 -24.35 0.12 -16.10
N ASN A 30 -23.75 1.02 -16.89
CA ASN A 30 -22.66 1.90 -16.45
C ASN A 30 -21.49 1.14 -15.78
N LYS A 31 -21.17 -0.04 -16.27
CA LYS A 31 -20.07 -0.88 -15.77
C LYS A 31 -19.21 -1.44 -16.90
N VAL A 32 -17.97 -1.77 -16.59
CA VAL A 32 -17.05 -2.40 -17.54
C VAL A 32 -17.54 -3.81 -17.84
N THR A 33 -17.74 -4.11 -19.13
CA THR A 33 -18.03 -5.44 -19.65
C THR A 33 -16.78 -6.04 -20.34
N PRO A 34 -16.74 -7.35 -20.62
CA PRO A 34 -15.64 -7.95 -21.38
C PRO A 34 -15.37 -7.26 -22.72
N GLU A 35 -16.42 -6.85 -23.44
CA GLU A 35 -16.33 -6.14 -24.70
C GLU A 35 -15.67 -4.76 -24.54
N LEU A 36 -16.10 -3.99 -23.55
CA LEU A 36 -15.51 -2.69 -23.23
C LEU A 36 -14.06 -2.82 -22.75
N ALA A 37 -13.77 -3.86 -21.98
CA ALA A 37 -12.42 -4.14 -21.49
C ALA A 37 -11.45 -4.54 -22.61
N SER A 38 -11.97 -5.15 -23.68
CA SER A 38 -11.19 -5.60 -24.85
C SER A 38 -10.88 -4.47 -25.83
N ASP A 39 -11.59 -3.34 -25.76
CA ASP A 39 -11.34 -2.18 -26.63
C ASP A 39 -10.13 -1.36 -26.13
N PRO A 40 -8.98 -1.41 -26.83
CA PRO A 40 -7.77 -0.73 -26.36
C PRO A 40 -7.92 0.79 -26.34
N LYS A 41 -8.85 1.36 -27.14
CA LYS A 41 -9.09 2.81 -27.22
C LYS A 41 -9.72 3.35 -25.93
N LEU A 42 -10.47 2.53 -25.21
CA LEU A 42 -11.12 2.92 -23.96
C LEU A 42 -10.18 2.84 -22.77
N GLY A 43 -9.15 1.99 -22.82
CA GLY A 43 -8.24 1.75 -21.70
C GLY A 43 -8.96 1.22 -20.44
N LEU A 44 -9.96 0.36 -20.62
CA LEU A 44 -10.80 -0.20 -19.54
C LEU A 44 -10.45 -1.65 -19.18
N HIS A 45 -9.29 -2.15 -19.61
CA HIS A 45 -8.81 -3.49 -19.23
C HIS A 45 -8.80 -3.65 -17.70
N PRO A 46 -9.04 -4.85 -17.15
CA PRO A 46 -9.06 -5.09 -15.72
C PRO A 46 -7.72 -4.74 -15.05
N ILE A 47 -7.79 -4.14 -13.89
CA ILE A 47 -6.63 -3.84 -13.04
C ILE A 47 -6.83 -4.52 -11.70
N ALA A 48 -5.96 -5.49 -11.39
CA ALA A 48 -5.86 -6.10 -10.08
C ALA A 48 -5.00 -5.21 -9.17
N VAL A 49 -5.50 -4.92 -7.98
CA VAL A 49 -4.81 -4.13 -6.96
C VAL A 49 -4.71 -4.97 -5.71
N ALA A 50 -3.54 -5.54 -5.47
CA ALA A 50 -3.26 -6.34 -4.29
C ALA A 50 -2.49 -5.49 -3.28
N VAL A 51 -3.00 -5.45 -2.05
CA VAL A 51 -2.35 -4.79 -0.90
C VAL A 51 -2.24 -5.81 0.21
N ASP A 52 -1.03 -6.31 0.40
CA ASP A 52 -0.70 -7.18 1.53
C ASP A 52 -0.37 -6.34 2.75
N GLU A 53 -0.66 -6.86 3.94
CA GLU A 53 -0.54 -6.16 5.22
C GLU A 53 -1.18 -4.75 5.17
N CYS A 54 -2.42 -4.69 4.65
CA CYS A 54 -3.11 -3.42 4.35
C CYS A 54 -3.32 -2.52 5.58
N GLN A 55 -3.22 -3.06 6.80
CA GLN A 55 -3.26 -2.28 8.04
C GLN A 55 -2.14 -1.22 8.09
N ILE A 56 -0.96 -1.51 7.52
CA ILE A 56 0.16 -0.54 7.47
C ILE A 56 -0.27 0.74 6.75
N ALA A 57 -1.14 0.61 5.75
CA ALA A 57 -1.68 1.77 5.04
C ALA A 57 -2.66 2.57 5.89
N PHE A 58 -3.59 1.88 6.57
CA PHE A 58 -4.70 2.54 7.28
C PHE A 58 -4.29 3.06 8.66
N GLU A 59 -3.31 2.41 9.31
CA GLU A 59 -2.74 2.84 10.60
C GLU A 59 -1.66 3.93 10.43
N HIS A 60 -1.34 4.37 9.20
CA HIS A 60 -0.30 5.37 8.97
C HIS A 60 -0.68 6.72 9.57
N GLU A 61 0.15 7.27 10.44
CA GLU A 61 -0.14 8.48 11.24
C GLU A 61 -0.58 9.68 10.38
N THR A 62 0.12 9.95 9.29
CA THR A 62 -0.13 11.12 8.44
C THR A 62 -1.18 10.86 7.36
N TYR A 63 -1.12 9.70 6.70
CA TYR A 63 -1.89 9.43 5.49
C TYR A 63 -3.02 8.41 5.68
N GLY A 64 -3.15 7.79 6.86
CA GLY A 64 -4.10 6.71 7.09
C GLY A 64 -5.54 7.07 6.72
N LYS A 65 -6.02 8.24 7.11
CA LYS A 65 -7.36 8.72 6.76
C LYS A 65 -7.56 8.96 5.26
N GLU A 66 -6.54 9.46 4.56
CA GLU A 66 -6.62 9.64 3.09
C GLU A 66 -6.62 8.28 2.39
N LEU A 67 -5.76 7.36 2.82
CA LEU A 67 -5.68 6.01 2.28
C LEU A 67 -6.98 5.23 2.51
N GLU A 68 -7.58 5.33 3.70
CA GLU A 68 -8.90 4.77 4.01
C GLU A 68 -9.98 5.32 3.08
N ALA A 69 -10.03 6.65 2.89
CA ALA A 69 -11.02 7.27 2.01
C ALA A 69 -10.87 6.81 0.55
N ILE A 70 -9.63 6.70 0.06
CA ILE A 70 -9.36 6.21 -1.30
C ILE A 70 -9.73 4.75 -1.41
N ALA A 71 -9.32 3.89 -0.48
CA ALA A 71 -9.63 2.47 -0.47
C ALA A 71 -11.13 2.20 -0.38
N THR A 72 -11.86 2.99 0.43
CA THR A 72 -13.32 2.90 0.54
C THR A 72 -14.00 3.19 -0.80
N ASP A 73 -13.61 4.28 -1.50
CA ASP A 73 -14.15 4.58 -2.83
C ASP A 73 -13.79 3.48 -3.84
N PHE A 74 -12.61 2.92 -3.70
CA PHE A 74 -12.08 1.87 -4.56
C PHE A 74 -12.86 0.56 -4.42
N VAL A 75 -13.14 0.13 -3.19
CA VAL A 75 -13.91 -1.10 -2.92
C VAL A 75 -15.36 -0.94 -3.34
N LYS A 76 -15.95 0.24 -3.13
CA LYS A 76 -17.35 0.53 -3.51
C LYS A 76 -17.57 0.59 -5.01
N ARG A 77 -16.71 1.27 -5.74
CA ARG A 77 -16.91 1.63 -7.15
C ARG A 77 -16.00 0.90 -8.12
N GLY A 78 -14.85 0.45 -7.61
CA GLY A 78 -13.82 -0.20 -8.42
C GLY A 78 -14.32 -1.36 -9.24
N PRO A 79 -15.07 -2.33 -8.68
CA PRO A 79 -15.57 -3.49 -9.43
C PRO A 79 -16.36 -3.11 -10.68
N ALA A 80 -17.26 -2.14 -10.59
CA ALA A 80 -18.02 -1.65 -11.75
C ALA A 80 -17.13 -0.97 -12.81
N LEU A 81 -15.97 -0.46 -12.41
CA LEU A 81 -15.02 0.24 -13.27
C LEU A 81 -13.84 -0.63 -13.71
N GLY A 82 -13.93 -1.94 -13.52
CA GLY A 82 -12.93 -2.93 -13.95
C GLY A 82 -11.71 -3.03 -13.03
N PHE A 83 -11.84 -2.66 -11.75
CA PHE A 83 -10.81 -2.91 -10.75
C PHE A 83 -11.16 -4.12 -9.90
N ILE A 84 -10.13 -4.86 -9.51
CA ILE A 84 -10.21 -6.02 -8.63
C ILE A 84 -9.39 -5.72 -7.38
N PRO A 85 -9.98 -5.04 -6.37
CA PRO A 85 -9.28 -4.79 -5.11
C PRO A 85 -9.13 -6.09 -4.31
N MET A 86 -7.92 -6.36 -3.85
CA MET A 86 -7.58 -7.48 -2.98
C MET A 86 -6.81 -6.93 -1.78
N LEU A 87 -7.39 -7.01 -0.60
CA LEU A 87 -6.78 -6.55 0.64
C LEU A 87 -6.52 -7.75 1.54
N ALA A 88 -5.30 -7.88 2.01
CA ALA A 88 -4.92 -8.93 2.95
C ALA A 88 -4.37 -8.32 4.24
N SER A 89 -4.66 -8.97 5.37
CA SER A 89 -4.16 -8.59 6.68
C SER A 89 -4.09 -9.81 7.59
N GLN A 90 -3.08 -9.87 8.43
CA GLN A 90 -2.99 -10.84 9.52
C GLN A 90 -3.72 -10.38 10.79
N ARG A 91 -4.17 -9.12 10.82
CA ARG A 91 -4.89 -8.51 11.96
C ARG A 91 -6.28 -8.02 11.49
N PRO A 92 -7.29 -8.89 11.54
CA PRO A 92 -8.63 -8.54 11.05
C PRO A 92 -9.44 -7.76 12.10
N ASP A 93 -8.92 -6.67 12.63
CA ASP A 93 -9.65 -5.76 13.51
C ASP A 93 -10.15 -4.50 12.78
N ALA A 94 -11.01 -3.73 13.42
CA ALA A 94 -11.63 -2.54 12.82
C ALA A 94 -10.63 -1.39 12.55
N ASN A 95 -9.47 -1.39 13.21
CA ASN A 95 -8.41 -0.40 12.97
C ASN A 95 -7.58 -0.82 11.75
N SER A 96 -7.33 -2.12 11.63
CA SER A 96 -6.55 -2.72 10.55
C SER A 96 -7.30 -2.76 9.22
N ILE A 97 -8.61 -3.03 9.25
CA ILE A 97 -9.50 -2.97 8.09
C ILE A 97 -10.71 -2.13 8.45
N PRO A 98 -10.73 -0.84 8.12
CA PRO A 98 -11.83 0.06 8.45
C PRO A 98 -13.19 -0.47 8.03
N THR A 99 -14.20 -0.29 8.89
CA THR A 99 -15.57 -0.78 8.66
C THR A 99 -16.14 -0.40 7.29
N PRO A 100 -15.95 0.83 6.75
CA PRO A 100 -16.44 1.17 5.43
C PRO A 100 -15.85 0.32 4.30
N ILE A 101 -14.64 -0.19 4.48
CA ILE A 101 -13.97 -1.08 3.53
C ILE A 101 -14.53 -2.49 3.68
N SER A 102 -14.50 -3.04 4.90
CA SER A 102 -14.94 -4.41 5.15
C SER A 102 -16.42 -4.62 4.82
N ALA A 103 -17.28 -3.63 5.09
CA ALA A 103 -18.71 -3.71 4.79
C ALA A 103 -19.03 -3.75 3.28
N ASN A 104 -18.11 -3.28 2.43
CA ASN A 104 -18.28 -3.27 0.97
C ASN A 104 -17.45 -4.35 0.26
N ALA A 105 -16.72 -5.19 0.99
CA ALA A 105 -16.02 -6.33 0.43
C ALA A 105 -17.01 -7.45 0.11
N GLY A 106 -17.29 -7.67 -1.17
CA GLY A 106 -18.25 -8.67 -1.64
C GLY A 106 -17.76 -10.11 -1.49
N LEU A 107 -16.45 -10.34 -1.54
CA LEU A 107 -15.83 -11.65 -1.36
C LEU A 107 -14.90 -11.63 -0.15
N ARG A 108 -14.95 -12.67 0.66
CA ARG A 108 -14.19 -12.76 1.91
C ARG A 108 -13.55 -14.13 2.04
N MET A 109 -12.27 -14.13 2.37
CA MET A 109 -11.46 -15.35 2.57
C MET A 109 -10.87 -15.31 3.97
N CYS A 110 -11.22 -16.28 4.81
CA CYS A 110 -10.68 -16.40 6.15
C CYS A 110 -9.87 -17.69 6.26
N LEU A 111 -8.55 -17.55 6.33
CA LEU A 111 -7.63 -18.63 6.67
C LEU A 111 -7.77 -18.93 8.18
N LYS A 112 -6.88 -19.76 8.73
CA LYS A 112 -6.88 -20.06 10.15
C LYS A 112 -6.81 -18.79 11.00
N VAL A 113 -7.76 -18.65 11.90
CA VAL A 113 -7.78 -17.64 12.96
C VAL A 113 -7.89 -18.32 14.34
N MET A 114 -7.61 -17.59 15.41
CA MET A 114 -7.54 -18.17 16.76
C MET A 114 -8.88 -18.12 17.49
N GLY A 115 -9.72 -17.16 17.19
CA GLY A 115 -10.95 -16.92 17.94
C GLY A 115 -12.18 -16.63 17.09
N GLN A 116 -13.33 -16.57 17.76
CA GLN A 116 -14.61 -16.21 17.16
C GLN A 116 -14.61 -14.77 16.65
N VAL A 117 -13.97 -13.85 17.36
CA VAL A 117 -13.97 -12.43 17.03
C VAL A 117 -13.33 -12.21 15.67
N GLU A 118 -12.13 -12.73 15.47
CA GLU A 118 -11.41 -12.64 14.22
C GLU A 118 -12.16 -13.33 13.06
N ASN A 119 -12.78 -14.48 13.35
CA ASN A 119 -13.62 -15.18 12.39
C ASN A 119 -14.77 -14.31 11.89
N ASP A 120 -15.51 -13.71 12.84
CA ASP A 120 -16.69 -12.91 12.52
C ASP A 120 -16.30 -11.54 11.91
N MET A 121 -15.15 -10.99 12.24
CA MET A 121 -14.62 -9.78 11.61
C MET A 121 -14.32 -9.99 10.12
N VAL A 122 -13.76 -11.13 9.75
CA VAL A 122 -13.48 -11.45 8.34
C VAL A 122 -14.74 -11.89 7.62
N LEU A 123 -15.43 -12.91 8.12
CA LEU A 123 -16.51 -13.57 7.39
C LEU A 123 -17.86 -12.87 7.52
N GLY A 124 -18.03 -12.04 8.54
CA GLY A 124 -19.27 -11.34 8.85
C GLY A 124 -19.86 -11.75 10.20
N THR A 125 -20.72 -10.88 10.71
CA THR A 125 -21.34 -11.03 12.03
C THR A 125 -22.08 -12.36 12.16
N SER A 126 -21.86 -13.05 13.27
CA SER A 126 -22.51 -14.32 13.64
C SER A 126 -22.12 -15.53 12.76
N MET A 127 -21.18 -15.42 11.83
CA MET A 127 -20.78 -16.56 10.99
C MET A 127 -20.25 -17.73 11.84
N TYR A 128 -19.50 -17.44 12.89
CA TYR A 128 -19.02 -18.47 13.81
C TYR A 128 -20.17 -19.25 14.47
N ARG A 129 -21.21 -18.56 14.95
CA ARG A 129 -22.39 -19.17 15.56
C ARG A 129 -23.21 -19.98 14.54
N ASN A 130 -23.20 -19.56 13.29
CA ASN A 130 -23.87 -20.24 12.18
C ASN A 130 -23.07 -21.45 11.65
N GLY A 131 -21.95 -21.82 12.31
CA GLY A 131 -21.15 -22.99 11.99
C GLY A 131 -20.01 -22.76 11.00
N VAL A 132 -19.80 -21.54 10.52
CA VAL A 132 -18.69 -21.19 9.62
C VAL A 132 -17.49 -20.79 10.45
N ARG A 133 -16.58 -21.74 10.68
CA ARG A 133 -15.51 -21.63 11.69
C ARG A 133 -14.13 -21.87 11.11
N ALA A 134 -13.45 -20.81 10.73
CA ALA A 134 -12.05 -20.87 10.30
C ALA A 134 -11.08 -21.23 11.47
N THR A 135 -11.55 -21.20 12.71
CA THR A 135 -10.82 -21.68 13.90
C THR A 135 -10.59 -23.18 13.92
N MET A 136 -11.34 -23.93 13.12
CA MET A 136 -11.20 -25.40 13.01
C MET A 136 -9.93 -25.82 12.24
N PHE A 137 -9.36 -24.94 11.45
CA PHE A 137 -8.18 -25.27 10.66
C PHE A 137 -6.97 -25.43 11.55
N THR A 138 -6.09 -26.38 11.17
CA THR A 138 -4.83 -26.70 11.85
C THR A 138 -3.65 -26.05 11.14
N ARG A 139 -2.44 -26.23 11.66
CA ARG A 139 -1.21 -25.81 10.97
C ARG A 139 -0.94 -26.59 9.67
N GLU A 140 -1.52 -27.76 9.53
CA GLU A 140 -1.36 -28.63 8.38
C GLU A 140 -2.30 -28.28 7.23
N ASP A 141 -3.36 -27.51 7.54
CA ASP A 141 -4.34 -27.04 6.56
C ASP A 141 -3.85 -25.80 5.80
N LYS A 142 -2.60 -25.87 5.29
CA LYS A 142 -2.03 -24.75 4.52
C LYS A 142 -2.84 -24.46 3.28
N GLY A 143 -3.18 -23.17 3.09
CA GLY A 143 -3.95 -22.69 1.96
C GLY A 143 -5.44 -23.05 2.03
N VAL A 144 -5.94 -23.65 3.11
CA VAL A 144 -7.37 -23.87 3.35
C VAL A 144 -7.99 -22.64 3.98
N PHE A 145 -9.17 -22.25 3.50
CA PHE A 145 -9.90 -21.09 3.98
C PHE A 145 -11.40 -21.28 3.90
N CYS A 146 -12.14 -20.57 4.75
CA CYS A 146 -13.56 -20.35 4.56
C CYS A 146 -13.74 -19.21 3.54
N PHE A 147 -14.52 -19.48 2.51
CA PHE A 147 -14.90 -18.50 1.50
C PHE A 147 -16.36 -18.11 1.67
N ALA A 148 -16.61 -16.81 1.78
CA ALA A 148 -17.96 -16.25 1.83
C ALA A 148 -18.06 -15.16 0.75
N GLY A 149 -19.21 -15.09 0.08
CA GLY A 149 -19.44 -14.13 -1.01
C GLY A 149 -20.93 -13.82 -1.19
N GLU A 150 -21.19 -12.87 -2.06
CA GLU A 150 -22.55 -12.40 -2.35
C GLU A 150 -23.46 -13.54 -2.78
N GLY A 151 -24.52 -13.78 -1.97
CA GLY A 151 -25.56 -14.76 -2.30
C GLY A 151 -25.16 -16.24 -2.26
N LEU A 152 -23.91 -16.55 -1.89
CA LEU A 152 -23.40 -17.91 -1.78
C LEU A 152 -23.38 -18.38 -0.31
N ASN A 153 -23.76 -19.63 -0.09
CA ASN A 153 -23.47 -20.26 1.20
C ASN A 153 -21.96 -20.35 1.39
N PRO A 154 -21.43 -20.04 2.58
CA PRO A 154 -20.02 -20.19 2.86
C PRO A 154 -19.50 -21.60 2.58
N VAL A 155 -18.35 -21.72 1.92
CA VAL A 155 -17.73 -22.99 1.57
C VAL A 155 -16.30 -23.04 2.05
N ILE A 156 -15.78 -24.25 2.27
CA ILE A 156 -14.37 -24.46 2.56
C ILE A 156 -13.67 -24.73 1.22
N MET A 157 -12.60 -23.97 0.98
CA MET A 157 -11.80 -24.09 -0.24
C MET A 157 -10.33 -24.24 0.11
N ARG A 158 -9.57 -24.76 -0.84
CA ARG A 158 -8.10 -24.78 -0.78
C ARG A 158 -7.56 -24.03 -1.99
N GLY A 159 -6.71 -23.04 -1.75
CA GLY A 159 -5.96 -22.35 -2.79
C GLY A 159 -4.87 -23.21 -3.40
N TYR A 160 -4.46 -22.87 -4.59
CA TYR A 160 -3.30 -23.50 -5.23
C TYR A 160 -2.02 -23.10 -4.50
N GLY A 161 -1.14 -24.06 -4.28
CA GLY A 161 0.21 -23.82 -3.79
C GLY A 161 1.15 -23.50 -4.94
N PHE A 162 1.84 -22.39 -4.86
CA PHE A 162 2.89 -22.02 -5.80
C PHE A 162 4.21 -21.86 -5.05
N ASP A 163 5.23 -22.56 -5.50
CA ASP A 163 6.60 -22.32 -5.08
C ASP A 163 7.21 -21.15 -5.87
N MET A 164 8.39 -20.74 -5.50
CA MET A 164 9.08 -19.63 -6.15
C MET A 164 9.36 -19.88 -7.65
N PRO A 165 9.79 -21.08 -8.09
CA PRO A 165 9.94 -21.41 -9.49
C PRO A 165 8.62 -21.28 -10.28
N ALA A 166 7.53 -21.83 -9.78
CA ALA A 166 6.21 -21.75 -10.43
C ALA A 166 5.73 -20.28 -10.51
N SER A 167 5.91 -19.51 -9.45
CA SER A 167 5.57 -18.08 -9.43
C SER A 167 6.34 -17.28 -10.48
N LYS A 168 7.65 -17.57 -10.68
CA LYS A 168 8.47 -16.95 -11.73
C LYS A 168 7.97 -17.27 -13.14
N VAL A 169 7.56 -18.51 -13.39
CA VAL A 169 6.99 -18.91 -14.69
C VAL A 169 5.70 -18.15 -14.99
N ILE A 170 4.80 -18.03 -14.00
CA ILE A 170 3.54 -17.28 -14.13
C ILE A 170 3.82 -15.81 -14.41
N ALA A 171 4.73 -15.20 -13.65
CA ALA A 171 5.11 -13.80 -13.81
C ALA A 171 5.73 -13.53 -15.19
N ALA A 172 6.63 -14.40 -15.66
CA ALA A 172 7.23 -14.31 -16.99
C ALA A 172 6.18 -14.40 -18.11
N ARG A 173 5.23 -15.35 -18.00
CA ARG A 173 4.11 -15.46 -18.93
C ARG A 173 3.25 -14.19 -18.96
N ALA A 174 2.89 -13.68 -17.78
CA ALA A 174 2.11 -12.45 -17.67
C ALA A 174 2.85 -11.25 -18.29
N ARG A 175 4.16 -11.14 -18.06
CA ARG A 175 5.01 -10.10 -18.67
C ARG A 175 4.98 -10.18 -20.20
N THR A 176 5.20 -11.38 -20.77
CA THR A 176 5.16 -11.59 -22.23
C THR A 176 3.81 -11.18 -22.83
N MET A 177 2.71 -11.57 -22.20
CA MET A 177 1.36 -11.20 -22.66
C MET A 177 1.13 -9.68 -22.61
N ARG A 178 1.60 -9.00 -21.56
CA ARG A 178 1.50 -7.54 -21.43
C ARG A 178 2.38 -6.82 -22.43
N GLN A 179 3.57 -7.34 -22.69
CA GLN A 179 4.50 -6.81 -23.69
C GLN A 179 3.89 -6.89 -25.09
N ALA A 180 3.34 -8.04 -25.47
CA ALA A 180 2.66 -8.22 -26.77
C ALA A 180 1.46 -7.26 -26.93
N GLY A 181 0.78 -6.90 -25.84
CA GLY A 181 -0.32 -5.93 -25.82
C GLY A 181 0.10 -4.48 -25.66
N GLY A 182 1.40 -4.15 -25.64
CA GLY A 182 1.90 -2.78 -25.40
C GLY A 182 1.50 -2.19 -24.04
N ARG A 183 1.33 -3.04 -23.02
CA ARG A 183 0.81 -2.66 -21.68
C ARG A 183 1.81 -2.89 -20.55
N LEU A 184 3.09 -2.94 -20.84
CA LEU A 184 4.11 -2.93 -19.79
C LEU A 184 4.19 -1.54 -19.16
N THR A 185 4.27 -1.49 -17.83
CA THR A 185 4.40 -0.26 -17.05
C THR A 185 5.25 -0.53 -15.80
N GLY A 186 5.90 0.51 -15.27
CA GLY A 186 6.67 0.45 -14.04
C GLY A 186 7.76 -0.63 -14.06
N TYR A 187 7.95 -1.33 -12.98
CA TYR A 187 8.99 -2.38 -12.84
C TYR A 187 9.00 -3.44 -13.96
N ALA A 188 7.85 -3.67 -14.63
CA ALA A 188 7.78 -4.62 -15.72
C ALA A 188 8.51 -4.15 -16.98
N LEU A 189 8.76 -2.86 -17.16
CA LEU A 189 9.58 -2.30 -18.24
C LEU A 189 11.07 -2.60 -18.06
N GLY A 190 11.50 -3.00 -16.87
CA GLY A 190 12.91 -3.08 -16.53
C GLY A 190 13.49 -1.68 -16.25
N GLU A 191 12.63 -0.66 -16.18
CA GLU A 191 12.95 0.50 -15.42
C GLU A 191 13.15 -0.01 -14.00
N ASP A 192 14.39 -0.10 -13.57
CA ASP A 192 14.68 0.09 -12.18
C ASP A 192 14.02 1.44 -11.89
N VAL A 193 12.82 1.41 -11.32
CA VAL A 193 12.48 2.48 -10.44
C VAL A 193 13.59 2.30 -9.41
N ASP A 194 14.65 3.11 -9.55
CA ASP A 194 15.36 3.56 -8.42
C ASP A 194 14.28 4.14 -7.49
N VAL A 195 13.64 3.28 -6.74
CA VAL A 195 13.41 3.58 -5.37
C VAL A 195 14.84 3.66 -4.87
N GLU A 196 15.47 4.83 -5.09
CA GLU A 196 16.40 5.31 -4.13
C GLU A 196 15.70 5.00 -2.81
N VAL A 197 16.10 3.92 -2.16
CA VAL A 197 15.88 3.77 -0.73
C VAL A 197 16.69 4.93 -0.18
N ARG A 198 16.05 6.10 -0.19
CA ARG A 198 16.65 7.34 0.26
C ARG A 198 16.86 7.15 1.74
N SER A 199 18.07 6.84 2.08
CA SER A 199 18.47 6.86 3.46
C SER A 199 18.40 8.31 3.91
N ILE A 200 17.50 8.60 4.84
CA ILE A 200 17.47 9.95 5.46
C ILE A 200 18.84 10.31 6.02
N ALA A 201 19.67 9.34 6.38
CA ALA A 201 21.03 9.56 6.83
C ALA A 201 21.90 10.15 5.71
N GLU A 202 21.75 9.67 4.47
CA GLU A 202 22.46 10.21 3.28
C GLU A 202 21.99 11.63 2.96
N ASP A 203 20.67 11.84 2.94
CA ASP A 203 20.09 13.15 2.66
C ASP A 203 20.46 14.18 3.74
N VAL A 204 20.43 13.78 5.02
CA VAL A 204 20.89 14.61 6.15
C VAL A 204 22.38 14.88 6.03
N LEU A 205 23.21 13.90 5.66
CA LEU A 205 24.63 14.14 5.47
C LEU A 205 24.91 15.15 4.34
N ALA A 206 24.13 15.07 3.27
CA ALA A 206 24.25 16.02 2.15
C ALA A 206 23.92 17.46 2.56
N VAL A 207 22.93 17.67 3.42
CA VAL A 207 22.57 19.02 3.89
C VAL A 207 23.50 19.60 4.94
N PHE A 208 24.40 18.78 5.52
CA PHE A 208 25.48 19.30 6.36
C PHE A 208 26.45 20.17 5.59
N ARG A 209 26.69 19.86 4.30
CA ARG A 209 27.71 20.54 3.46
C ARG A 209 29.06 20.57 4.21
N ASP A 210 29.57 21.78 4.50
CA ASP A 210 30.81 21.98 5.25
C ASP A 210 30.58 22.26 6.75
N ASP A 211 29.32 22.33 7.18
CA ASP A 211 29.00 22.59 8.58
C ASP A 211 29.29 21.34 9.43
N PRO A 212 30.05 21.45 10.52
CA PRO A 212 30.32 20.29 11.38
C PRO A 212 29.15 19.92 12.28
N LYS A 213 28.19 20.84 12.51
CA LYS A 213 27.09 20.72 13.48
C LYS A 213 25.87 21.44 12.96
N LEU A 214 24.71 20.80 13.04
CA LEU A 214 23.43 21.39 12.65
C LEU A 214 22.32 21.11 13.68
N TYR A 215 21.37 22.05 13.77
CA TYR A 215 20.11 21.85 14.51
C TYR A 215 19.09 21.10 13.66
N PRO A 216 18.15 20.36 14.27
CA PRO A 216 17.08 19.71 13.55
C PRO A 216 16.22 20.66 12.71
N THR A 217 16.06 21.92 13.16
CA THR A 217 15.37 22.97 12.40
C THR A 217 16.10 23.30 11.11
N THR A 218 17.42 23.50 11.18
CA THR A 218 18.25 23.78 10.01
C THR A 218 18.30 22.60 9.05
N ILE A 219 18.38 21.38 9.59
CA ILE A 219 18.32 20.14 8.79
C ILE A 219 16.98 20.07 8.04
N ALA A 220 15.84 20.25 8.72
CA ALA A 220 14.51 20.19 8.12
C ALA A 220 14.36 21.23 6.99
N THR A 221 14.76 22.47 7.22
CA THR A 221 14.71 23.54 6.21
C THR A 221 15.54 23.18 5.00
N ARG A 222 16.78 22.74 5.19
CA ARG A 222 17.70 22.40 4.10
C ARG A 222 17.25 21.14 3.32
N LEU A 223 16.63 20.16 3.99
CA LEU A 223 16.03 18.99 3.33
C LEU A 223 14.86 19.41 2.43
N ALA A 224 13.97 20.27 2.93
CA ALA A 224 12.85 20.79 2.16
C ALA A 224 13.31 21.60 0.93
N GLU A 225 14.41 22.36 1.05
CA GLU A 225 15.02 23.10 -0.06
C GLU A 225 15.72 22.20 -1.09
N LEU A 226 16.48 21.21 -0.60
CA LEU A 226 17.30 20.36 -1.46
C LEU A 226 16.45 19.32 -2.20
N ILE A 227 15.42 18.77 -1.52
CA ILE A 227 14.61 17.67 -2.03
C ILE A 227 13.12 17.92 -1.73
N PRO A 228 12.52 18.96 -2.34
CA PRO A 228 11.14 19.34 -2.04
C PRO A 228 10.13 18.22 -2.33
N GLY A 229 10.41 17.32 -3.27
CA GLY A 229 9.55 16.19 -3.58
C GLY A 229 9.41 15.16 -2.45
N ALA A 230 10.39 15.07 -1.55
CA ALA A 230 10.40 14.12 -0.43
C ALA A 230 10.17 14.80 0.92
N TYR A 231 10.63 16.04 1.09
CA TYR A 231 10.74 16.69 2.39
C TYR A 231 10.06 18.06 2.49
N ALA A 232 9.13 18.42 1.57
CA ALA A 232 8.47 19.74 1.58
C ALA A 232 7.86 20.11 2.94
N ASP A 233 7.30 19.12 3.64
CA ASP A 233 6.58 19.31 4.91
C ASP A 233 7.29 18.65 6.10
N ILE A 234 8.60 18.36 5.98
CA ILE A 234 9.33 17.70 7.08
C ILE A 234 9.48 18.63 8.27
N THR A 235 9.14 18.13 9.44
CA THR A 235 9.30 18.88 10.69
C THR A 235 10.61 18.54 11.41
N PRO A 236 11.12 19.42 12.28
CA PRO A 236 12.30 19.13 13.11
C PRO A 236 12.10 17.90 14.01
N GLU A 237 10.88 17.65 14.45
CA GLU A 237 10.48 16.48 15.25
C GLU A 237 10.56 15.20 14.43
N ALA A 238 10.12 15.24 13.18
CA ALA A 238 10.23 14.12 12.25
C ALA A 238 11.70 13.78 11.96
N VAL A 239 12.56 14.80 11.75
CA VAL A 239 14.02 14.59 11.60
C VAL A 239 14.60 13.90 12.83
N ARG A 240 14.25 14.35 14.06
CA ARG A 240 14.71 13.72 15.29
C ARG A 240 14.26 12.26 15.40
N SER A 241 12.99 11.99 15.13
CA SER A 241 12.41 10.64 15.20
C SER A 241 13.10 9.69 14.22
N GLN A 242 13.26 10.10 12.98
CA GLN A 242 13.87 9.26 11.94
C GLN A 242 15.36 8.98 12.23
N LEU A 243 16.11 9.98 12.64
CA LEU A 243 17.51 9.80 13.03
C LEU A 243 17.67 8.96 14.30
N ALA A 244 16.75 9.08 15.27
CA ALA A 244 16.74 8.24 16.46
C ALA A 244 16.48 6.76 16.13
N ASN A 245 15.58 6.48 15.19
CA ASN A 245 15.31 5.11 14.72
C ASN A 245 16.57 4.47 14.09
N LEU A 246 17.45 5.26 13.47
CA LEU A 246 18.73 4.81 12.94
C LEU A 246 19.85 4.77 14.01
N GLY A 247 19.53 5.11 15.26
CA GLY A 247 20.49 5.08 16.38
C GLY A 247 21.24 6.39 16.63
N ALA A 248 20.91 7.48 15.94
CA ALA A 248 21.52 8.78 16.21
C ALA A 248 20.89 9.43 17.46
N SER A 249 21.74 9.86 18.39
CA SER A 249 21.32 10.62 19.57
C SER A 249 21.73 12.09 19.42
N PRO A 250 20.81 13.04 19.66
CA PRO A 250 21.16 14.45 19.63
C PRO A 250 22.13 14.83 20.76
N LYS A 251 23.07 15.69 20.46
CA LYS A 251 24.04 16.27 21.42
C LYS A 251 23.82 17.76 21.55
N ARG A 252 24.38 18.36 22.58
CA ARG A 252 24.40 19.81 22.72
C ARG A 252 25.43 20.38 21.73
N VAL A 253 24.94 21.02 20.68
CA VAL A 253 25.74 21.60 19.60
C VAL A 253 25.50 23.10 19.48
N ARG A 254 26.40 23.82 18.82
CA ARG A 254 26.24 25.23 18.51
C ARG A 254 26.52 25.44 17.03
N GLU A 255 25.56 26.00 16.31
CA GLU A 255 25.77 26.53 14.97
C GLU A 255 26.46 27.89 15.01
N PRO A 256 27.12 28.32 13.93
CA PRO A 256 27.73 29.66 13.87
C PRO A 256 26.71 30.77 14.20
N GLY A 257 27.01 31.58 15.21
CA GLY A 257 26.11 32.64 15.67
C GLY A 257 24.92 32.21 16.53
N GLY A 258 24.71 30.90 16.76
CA GLY A 258 23.58 30.34 17.50
C GLY A 258 23.88 30.10 19.00
N ALA A 259 22.83 29.78 19.76
CA ALA A 259 22.93 29.34 21.17
C ALA A 259 23.20 27.81 21.20
N PRO A 260 23.75 27.26 22.31
CA PRO A 260 23.90 25.82 22.46
C PRO A 260 22.54 25.10 22.57
N LEU A 261 22.13 24.35 21.57
CA LEU A 261 20.88 23.59 21.49
C LEU A 261 21.12 22.12 21.18
N ALA A 262 20.07 21.29 21.32
CA ALA A 262 20.09 19.91 20.90
C ALA A 262 20.18 19.84 19.36
N GLY A 263 21.20 19.14 18.85
CA GLY A 263 21.45 18.99 17.41
C GLY A 263 22.34 17.79 17.12
N TYR A 264 22.85 17.72 15.91
CA TYR A 264 23.66 16.60 15.44
C TYR A 264 25.02 17.06 14.96
N GLU A 265 26.02 16.22 15.16
CA GLU A 265 27.36 16.38 14.59
C GLU A 265 27.44 15.54 13.31
N ARG A 266 28.05 16.07 12.26
CA ARG A 266 28.26 15.37 10.98
C ARG A 266 28.89 13.98 11.15
N GLY A 267 29.87 13.88 12.05
CA GLY A 267 30.53 12.61 12.37
C GLY A 267 29.66 11.57 13.05
N ALA A 268 28.50 11.96 13.63
CA ALA A 268 27.54 11.04 14.22
C ALA A 268 26.55 10.46 13.19
N ILE A 269 26.43 11.10 12.02
CA ILE A 269 25.55 10.64 10.92
C ILE A 269 26.27 9.65 10.00
N ILE A 270 27.59 9.81 9.79
CA ILE A 270 28.37 8.95 8.89
C ILE A 270 28.26 7.45 9.20
N PRO A 271 28.28 6.98 10.47
CA PRO A 271 28.14 5.55 10.79
C PRO A 271 26.74 4.98 10.48
N LEU A 272 25.75 5.82 10.24
CA LEU A 272 24.37 5.42 9.93
C LEU A 272 24.19 5.09 8.44
N LEU A 273 25.17 5.41 7.61
CA LEU A 273 25.20 5.06 6.20
C LEU A 273 25.36 3.54 6.07
N GLY A 274 24.38 2.87 5.48
CA GLY A 274 24.41 1.42 5.30
C GLY A 274 23.74 0.62 6.42
N SER A 275 23.13 1.25 7.42
CA SER A 275 22.17 0.57 8.27
C SER A 275 20.89 0.35 7.44
N PRO A 276 20.42 -0.91 7.24
CA PRO A 276 19.14 -1.12 6.60
C PRO A 276 18.05 -0.43 7.45
N ASP A 277 17.21 0.36 6.82
CA ASP A 277 16.02 0.92 7.45
C ASP A 277 15.19 -0.25 8.03
N VAL A 278 15.00 -0.26 9.35
CA VAL A 278 14.23 -1.27 10.10
C VAL A 278 12.74 -1.03 9.91
#